data_5561c5ac9402e3f1e4e899c3cb8369dc
#
_entry.id   5561c5ac9402e3f1e4e899c3cb8369dc
#
_cell.length_a   1.000
_cell.length_b   1.000
_cell.length_c   1.000
_cell.angle_alpha   90.00
_cell.angle_beta   90.00
_cell.angle_gamma   90.00
#
_symmetry.space_group_name_H-M   'P 1'
#
loop_
_entity.id
_entity.type
_entity.pdbx_description
1 polymer ?
#
loop_
_entity_poly.entity_id
_entity_poly.type
_entity_poly.pdbx_seq_one_letter_code
_entity_poly.pdbx_strand_id
1 'polypeptide(L)'
;MKPISFLALLIVLGSKEGNSQPLRLFNGKDLAGWHADVPQLDTAKNAVFPFLVRDGNLVSLGTPQGHLITDAVYKNYRLSVTYRFAGKPGNCGVLVHASTPRSLYRMFPKSIEVQMMHKNAGDFWCIVEDITVPDMESRRGPKEEWGITEGKARRIINLTDGSEKPLGEWNEMVIECLEDTVKVWVNGDLVNYGYKATATSGQIAVQAEGAEVEFRRIELEPISRLRQ
;
A
#
# COMPACT_ATOMS: atom_id res chain seq x y z
N MET A 1 -6.51 -32.50 -9.70
CA MET A 1 -7.01 -31.27 -9.07
C MET A 1 -7.17 -30.24 -10.16
N LYS A 2 -8.38 -29.72 -10.41
CA LYS A 2 -8.62 -28.66 -11.42
C LYS A 2 -8.21 -27.33 -10.81
N PRO A 3 -7.51 -26.44 -11.54
CA PRO A 3 -7.21 -25.10 -11.05
C PRO A 3 -8.52 -24.32 -10.87
N ILE A 4 -8.74 -23.79 -9.68
CA ILE A 4 -9.83 -22.85 -9.42
C ILE A 4 -9.36 -21.52 -10.01
N SER A 5 -9.88 -21.15 -11.18
CA SER A 5 -9.70 -19.81 -11.74
C SER A 5 -10.47 -18.82 -10.87
N PHE A 6 -9.77 -18.05 -10.06
CA PHE A 6 -10.34 -16.86 -9.44
C PHE A 6 -10.58 -15.82 -10.55
N LEU A 7 -11.82 -15.61 -10.88
CA LEU A 7 -12.23 -14.50 -11.75
C LEU A 7 -12.17 -13.23 -10.90
N ALA A 8 -11.10 -12.43 -11.05
CA ALA A 8 -10.99 -11.14 -10.39
C ALA A 8 -12.11 -10.23 -10.91
N LEU A 9 -13.02 -9.84 -10.03
CA LEU A 9 -14.11 -8.93 -10.36
C LEU A 9 -13.55 -7.51 -10.49
N LEU A 10 -13.51 -6.98 -11.70
CA LEU A 10 -13.16 -5.58 -11.95
C LEU A 10 -14.33 -4.69 -11.51
N ILE A 11 -14.22 -4.06 -10.35
CA ILE A 11 -15.18 -3.05 -9.91
C ILE A 11 -14.82 -1.73 -10.59
N VAL A 12 -15.44 -1.45 -11.74
CA VAL A 12 -15.42 -0.13 -12.37
C VAL A 12 -16.43 0.73 -11.62
N LEU A 13 -15.96 1.53 -10.66
CA LEU A 13 -16.79 2.53 -10.00
C LEU A 13 -17.09 3.64 -11.02
N GLY A 14 -18.26 3.61 -11.61
CA GLY A 14 -18.74 4.66 -12.50
C GLY A 14 -18.89 5.97 -11.73
N SER A 15 -18.22 7.03 -12.18
CA SER A 15 -18.31 8.37 -11.61
C SER A 15 -19.70 8.97 -11.84
N LYS A 16 -20.60 8.82 -10.87
CA LYS A 16 -21.65 9.82 -10.65
C LYS A 16 -21.14 10.70 -9.51
N GLU A 17 -20.95 11.99 -9.79
CA GLU A 17 -20.79 13.01 -8.76
C GLU A 17 -22.07 13.07 -7.93
N GLY A 18 -22.16 12.21 -6.96
CA GLY A 18 -23.23 12.12 -5.99
C GLY A 18 -22.60 11.58 -4.72
N ASN A 19 -22.96 12.14 -3.59
CA ASN A 19 -22.53 11.88 -2.20
C ASN A 19 -22.53 10.37 -1.85
N SER A 20 -21.74 9.56 -2.54
CA SER A 20 -21.57 8.14 -2.22
C SER A 20 -20.64 8.04 -1.02
N GLN A 21 -21.09 7.35 0.03
CA GLN A 21 -20.25 7.05 1.17
C GLN A 21 -18.99 6.29 0.70
N PRO A 22 -17.82 6.60 1.26
CA PRO A 22 -16.59 5.87 0.95
C PRO A 22 -16.80 4.35 1.11
N LEU A 23 -16.23 3.58 0.21
CA LEU A 23 -16.19 2.13 0.32
C LEU A 23 -15.21 1.74 1.42
N ARG A 24 -15.71 1.13 2.48
CA ARG A 24 -14.87 0.57 3.54
C ARG A 24 -14.23 -0.72 3.06
N LEU A 25 -12.92 -0.70 2.81
CA LEU A 25 -12.17 -1.90 2.46
C LEU A 25 -11.97 -2.80 3.68
N PHE A 26 -11.82 -2.22 4.87
CA PHE A 26 -11.83 -2.94 6.14
C PHE A 26 -13.12 -2.62 6.91
N ASN A 27 -13.86 -3.67 7.27
CA ASN A 27 -15.20 -3.54 7.86
C ASN A 27 -15.21 -3.41 9.39
N GLY A 28 -14.04 -3.48 10.05
CA GLY A 28 -13.89 -3.42 11.52
C GLY A 28 -14.21 -4.73 12.26
N LYS A 29 -14.52 -5.82 11.57
CA LYS A 29 -15.01 -7.08 12.17
C LYS A 29 -14.18 -8.30 11.78
N ASP A 30 -13.85 -8.42 10.50
CA ASP A 30 -13.15 -9.57 9.93
C ASP A 30 -12.35 -9.15 8.68
N LEU A 31 -11.71 -10.11 8.04
CA LEU A 31 -10.91 -9.92 6.84
C LEU A 31 -11.69 -10.23 5.55
N ALA A 32 -13.01 -10.15 5.56
CA ALA A 32 -13.82 -10.36 4.37
C ALA A 32 -13.44 -9.37 3.26
N GLY A 33 -13.23 -9.86 2.04
CA GLY A 33 -12.74 -9.09 0.89
C GLY A 33 -11.22 -8.96 0.80
N TRP A 34 -10.50 -9.70 1.66
CA TRP A 34 -9.05 -9.77 1.68
C TRP A 34 -8.56 -11.21 1.70
N HIS A 35 -7.40 -11.44 1.10
CA HIS A 35 -6.62 -12.67 1.24
C HIS A 35 -5.18 -12.35 1.62
N ALA A 36 -4.51 -13.31 2.26
CA ALA A 36 -3.11 -13.13 2.64
C ALA A 36 -2.18 -13.88 1.69
N ASP A 37 -1.07 -13.25 1.33
CA ASP A 37 0.07 -13.88 0.70
C ASP A 37 1.28 -13.78 1.64
N VAL A 38 1.55 -14.88 2.35
CA VAL A 38 2.60 -14.99 3.36
C VAL A 38 3.42 -16.24 3.07
N PRO A 39 4.59 -16.13 2.43
CA PRO A 39 5.36 -17.27 1.96
C PRO A 39 5.70 -18.31 3.04
N GLN A 40 5.91 -17.89 4.29
CA GLN A 40 6.23 -18.81 5.37
C GLN A 40 5.06 -19.76 5.69
N LEU A 41 3.81 -19.35 5.46
CA LEU A 41 2.63 -20.20 5.70
C LEU A 41 2.55 -21.40 4.71
N ASP A 42 3.23 -21.31 3.56
CA ASP A 42 3.24 -22.42 2.59
C ASP A 42 4.03 -23.62 3.10
N THR A 43 5.02 -23.40 3.96
CA THR A 43 5.99 -24.41 4.36
C THR A 43 5.96 -24.76 5.85
N ALA A 44 5.62 -23.80 6.71
CA ALA A 44 5.62 -23.96 8.16
C ALA A 44 4.21 -24.20 8.70
N LYS A 45 3.88 -25.46 9.03
CA LYS A 45 2.55 -25.87 9.52
C LYS A 45 2.08 -25.12 10.79
N ASN A 46 3.01 -24.59 11.57
CA ASN A 46 2.74 -23.89 12.83
C ASN A 46 3.06 -22.38 12.74
N ALA A 47 3.23 -21.83 11.53
CA ALA A 47 3.45 -20.39 11.39
C ALA A 47 2.20 -19.61 11.83
N VAL A 48 2.42 -18.55 12.58
CA VAL A 48 1.35 -17.67 13.04
C VAL A 48 0.85 -16.85 11.84
N PHE A 49 -0.47 -16.74 11.70
CA PHE A 49 -1.06 -15.84 10.70
C PHE A 49 -0.85 -14.39 11.14
N PRO A 50 -0.18 -13.53 10.33
CA PRO A 50 0.28 -12.24 10.81
C PRO A 50 -0.77 -11.11 10.78
N PHE A 51 -2.01 -11.41 10.39
CA PHE A 51 -3.08 -10.42 10.34
C PHE A 51 -4.26 -10.86 11.19
N LEU A 52 -4.79 -9.96 12.01
CA LEU A 52 -5.96 -10.25 12.86
C LEU A 52 -6.78 -8.98 13.05
N VAL A 53 -7.97 -9.15 13.64
CA VAL A 53 -8.80 -8.02 14.10
C VAL A 53 -8.73 -7.95 15.61
N ARG A 54 -8.39 -6.79 16.15
CA ARG A 54 -8.32 -6.50 17.58
C ARG A 54 -8.93 -5.14 17.87
N ASP A 55 -9.93 -5.11 18.75
CA ASP A 55 -10.64 -3.87 19.15
C ASP A 55 -11.16 -3.06 17.97
N GLY A 56 -11.67 -3.75 16.93
CA GLY A 56 -12.20 -3.12 15.72
C GLY A 56 -11.13 -2.60 14.76
N ASN A 57 -9.85 -2.83 15.03
CA ASN A 57 -8.74 -2.47 14.13
C ASN A 57 -8.21 -3.71 13.42
N LEU A 58 -7.82 -3.55 12.17
CA LEU A 58 -6.95 -4.51 11.49
C LEU A 58 -5.55 -4.38 12.09
N VAL A 59 -4.95 -5.50 12.49
CA VAL A 59 -3.61 -5.53 13.06
C VAL A 59 -2.71 -6.38 12.18
N SER A 60 -1.60 -5.79 11.73
CA SER A 60 -0.46 -6.51 11.19
C SER A 60 0.54 -6.74 12.33
N LEU A 61 0.86 -7.99 12.62
CA LEU A 61 1.86 -8.36 13.64
C LEU A 61 3.31 -8.14 13.17
N GLY A 62 3.51 -7.83 11.88
CA GLY A 62 4.83 -7.63 11.28
C GLY A 62 5.59 -8.92 10.97
N THR A 63 5.24 -10.04 11.59
CA THR A 63 5.89 -11.35 11.39
C THR A 63 4.89 -12.49 11.49
N PRO A 64 5.02 -13.54 10.65
CA PRO A 64 5.90 -13.65 9.48
C PRO A 64 5.61 -12.60 8.42
N GLN A 65 6.63 -12.28 7.61
CA GLN A 65 6.50 -11.26 6.55
C GLN A 65 5.56 -11.72 5.44
N GLY A 66 4.81 -10.76 4.90
CA GLY A 66 3.86 -10.97 3.81
C GLY A 66 2.88 -9.82 3.65
N HIS A 67 1.81 -10.07 2.94
CA HIS A 67 0.84 -9.06 2.54
C HIS A 67 -0.58 -9.54 2.80
N LEU A 68 -1.46 -8.62 3.22
CA LEU A 68 -2.90 -8.77 3.19
C LEU A 68 -3.40 -7.95 2.00
N ILE A 69 -4.04 -8.60 1.03
CA ILE A 69 -4.30 -8.08 -0.32
C ILE A 69 -5.82 -8.09 -0.54
N THR A 70 -6.39 -7.01 -1.10
CA THR A 70 -7.81 -6.98 -1.46
C THR A 70 -8.14 -8.00 -2.55
N ASP A 71 -9.30 -8.64 -2.49
CA ASP A 71 -9.76 -9.53 -3.55
C ASP A 71 -10.12 -8.77 -4.84
N ALA A 72 -10.61 -7.54 -4.67
CA ALA A 72 -11.01 -6.68 -5.79
C ALA A 72 -9.85 -5.82 -6.31
N VAL A 73 -9.96 -5.41 -7.58
CA VAL A 73 -9.05 -4.53 -8.30
C VAL A 73 -9.67 -3.13 -8.40
N TYR A 74 -8.87 -2.10 -8.19
CA TYR A 74 -9.30 -0.70 -8.18
C TYR A 74 -8.49 0.15 -9.15
N LYS A 75 -9.11 1.23 -9.63
CA LYS A 75 -8.48 2.30 -10.42
C LYS A 75 -9.16 3.64 -10.15
N ASN A 76 -8.44 4.73 -10.33
CA ASN A 76 -8.96 6.09 -10.20
C ASN A 76 -9.65 6.32 -8.86
N TYR A 77 -8.89 6.27 -7.79
CA TYR A 77 -9.40 6.34 -6.42
C TYR A 77 -8.58 7.25 -5.51
N ARG A 78 -9.22 7.70 -4.44
CA ARG A 78 -8.59 8.19 -3.22
C ARG A 78 -8.71 7.11 -2.17
N LEU A 79 -7.58 6.67 -1.64
CA LEU A 79 -7.48 5.73 -0.53
C LEU A 79 -7.09 6.48 0.74
N SER A 80 -7.89 6.36 1.78
CA SER A 80 -7.61 6.91 3.11
C SER A 80 -7.26 5.79 4.07
N VAL A 81 -6.09 5.86 4.68
CA VAL A 81 -5.57 4.87 5.62
C VAL A 81 -5.25 5.57 6.94
N THR A 82 -5.94 5.18 8.03
CA THR A 82 -5.62 5.64 9.38
C THR A 82 -4.87 4.54 10.11
N TYR A 83 -3.62 4.79 10.48
CA TYR A 83 -2.71 3.79 11.05
C TYR A 83 -1.88 4.32 12.22
N ARG A 84 -1.32 3.41 13.01
CA ARG A 84 -0.29 3.71 14.01
C ARG A 84 0.64 2.52 14.24
N PHE A 85 1.86 2.80 14.64
CA PHE A 85 2.72 1.82 15.29
C PHE A 85 2.35 1.79 16.77
N ALA A 86 1.73 0.69 17.22
CA ALA A 86 1.21 0.59 18.59
C ALA A 86 2.32 0.40 19.65
N GLY A 87 3.50 -0.03 19.23
CA GLY A 87 4.62 -0.31 20.10
C GLY A 87 5.93 0.30 19.58
N LYS A 88 6.86 -0.54 19.13
CA LYS A 88 8.12 -0.07 18.56
C LYS A 88 7.92 0.47 17.15
N PRO A 89 8.68 1.52 16.76
CA PRO A 89 8.69 1.97 15.38
C PRO A 89 9.30 0.89 14.48
N GLY A 90 8.88 0.85 13.23
CA GLY A 90 9.38 -0.14 12.29
C GLY A 90 8.93 0.09 10.87
N ASN A 91 8.87 -0.98 10.10
CA ASN A 91 8.51 -0.96 8.70
C ASN A 91 7.07 -1.45 8.48
N CYS A 92 6.41 -0.83 7.54
CA CYS A 92 5.14 -1.21 6.94
C CYS A 92 4.93 -0.36 5.69
N GLY A 93 4.04 -0.78 4.81
CA GLY A 93 3.67 -0.02 3.62
C GLY A 93 2.28 -0.36 3.12
N VAL A 94 1.76 0.54 2.28
CA VAL A 94 0.56 0.31 1.47
C VAL A 94 1.01 0.12 0.02
N LEU A 95 0.69 -1.01 -0.59
CA LEU A 95 0.98 -1.29 -1.98
C LEU A 95 -0.23 -0.92 -2.82
N VAL A 96 -0.03 -0.03 -3.79
CA VAL A 96 -1.06 0.34 -4.76
C VAL A 96 -0.82 -0.38 -6.08
N HIS A 97 -1.91 -0.70 -6.78
CA HIS A 97 -1.89 -1.40 -8.06
C HIS A 97 -1.17 -2.76 -8.01
N ALA A 98 -1.30 -3.45 -6.86
CA ALA A 98 -0.71 -4.77 -6.69
C ALA A 98 -1.32 -5.76 -7.69
N SER A 99 -0.46 -6.62 -8.24
CA SER A 99 -0.85 -7.61 -9.24
C SER A 99 -0.10 -8.92 -9.02
N THR A 100 0.75 -9.37 -9.94
CA THR A 100 1.44 -10.66 -9.87
C THR A 100 2.12 -10.87 -8.50
N PRO A 101 1.72 -11.90 -7.74
CA PRO A 101 2.30 -12.14 -6.42
C PRO A 101 3.77 -12.55 -6.51
N ARG A 102 4.52 -12.29 -5.45
CA ARG A 102 5.90 -12.75 -5.23
C ARG A 102 6.87 -12.44 -6.37
N SER A 103 6.66 -11.30 -7.05
CA SER A 103 7.45 -10.88 -8.22
C SER A 103 8.84 -10.37 -7.85
N LEU A 104 9.05 -9.95 -6.60
CA LEU A 104 10.33 -9.47 -6.09
C LEU A 104 10.65 -10.17 -4.76
N TYR A 105 11.90 -10.62 -4.60
CA TYR A 105 12.38 -11.37 -3.42
C TYR A 105 11.49 -12.57 -3.04
N ARG A 106 10.69 -13.10 -3.98
CA ARG A 106 9.69 -14.16 -3.75
C ARG A 106 8.68 -13.82 -2.64
N MET A 107 8.46 -12.54 -2.39
CA MET A 107 7.56 -12.04 -1.33
C MET A 107 6.67 -10.91 -1.83
N PHE A 108 7.23 -9.88 -2.45
CA PHE A 108 6.46 -8.70 -2.82
C PHE A 108 5.68 -8.90 -4.13
N PRO A 109 4.40 -8.55 -4.18
CA PRO A 109 3.66 -8.50 -5.43
C PRO A 109 4.17 -7.33 -6.29
N LYS A 110 4.02 -7.46 -7.60
CA LYS A 110 4.26 -6.38 -8.56
C LYS A 110 3.37 -5.17 -8.21
N SER A 111 3.96 -4.00 -7.87
CA SER A 111 3.24 -2.84 -7.33
C SER A 111 4.12 -1.60 -7.22
N ILE A 112 3.51 -0.48 -6.84
CA ILE A 112 4.19 0.66 -6.24
C ILE A 112 3.83 0.68 -4.75
N GLU A 113 4.83 0.64 -3.88
CA GLU A 113 4.62 0.75 -2.45
C GLU A 113 4.71 2.21 -2.02
N VAL A 114 3.74 2.64 -1.22
CA VAL A 114 3.76 3.88 -0.46
C VAL A 114 4.19 3.53 0.95
N GLN A 115 5.41 3.91 1.27
CA GLN A 115 6.08 3.54 2.52
C GLN A 115 5.38 4.16 3.74
N MET A 116 5.28 3.38 4.81
CA MET A 116 4.81 3.79 6.13
C MET A 116 5.90 3.66 7.20
N MET A 117 7.11 3.23 6.83
CA MET A 117 8.21 3.12 7.78
C MET A 117 8.40 4.42 8.55
N HIS A 118 8.51 4.32 9.88
CA HIS A 118 8.65 5.48 10.76
C HIS A 118 9.81 6.39 10.31
N LYS A 119 9.53 7.68 10.16
CA LYS A 119 10.37 8.75 9.59
C LYS A 119 10.56 8.73 8.07
N ASN A 120 9.94 7.79 7.35
CA ASN A 120 10.04 7.71 5.90
C ASN A 120 8.65 7.56 5.24
N ALA A 121 7.59 7.95 5.95
CA ALA A 121 6.23 7.84 5.44
C ALA A 121 6.05 8.65 4.16
N GLY A 122 5.54 8.01 3.11
CA GLY A 122 5.32 8.61 1.81
C GLY A 122 6.43 8.39 0.79
N ASP A 123 7.54 7.73 1.11
CA ASP A 123 8.49 7.29 0.09
C ASP A 123 7.79 6.35 -0.89
N PHE A 124 8.23 6.36 -2.16
CA PHE A 124 7.84 5.31 -3.10
C PHE A 124 8.90 4.23 -3.17
N TRP A 125 8.45 2.97 -3.24
CA TRP A 125 9.28 1.83 -3.61
C TRP A 125 8.73 1.18 -4.88
N CYS A 126 9.58 1.12 -5.89
CA CYS A 126 9.27 0.49 -7.18
C CYS A 126 9.46 -1.04 -7.05
N ILE A 127 8.38 -1.81 -7.21
CA ILE A 127 8.37 -3.27 -7.11
C ILE A 127 7.90 -3.84 -8.44
N VAL A 128 8.85 -4.01 -9.38
CA VAL A 128 8.60 -4.46 -10.77
C VAL A 128 7.62 -3.53 -11.53
N GLU A 129 7.18 -2.46 -10.90
CA GLU A 129 6.51 -1.30 -11.48
C GLU A 129 7.36 -0.06 -11.24
N ASP A 130 7.23 0.95 -12.07
CA ASP A 130 8.01 2.19 -11.97
C ASP A 130 7.11 3.42 -11.95
N ILE A 131 7.64 4.52 -11.43
CA ILE A 131 6.99 5.83 -11.40
C ILE A 131 8.05 6.93 -11.55
N THR A 132 7.72 7.99 -12.25
CA THR A 132 8.57 9.17 -12.39
C THR A 132 8.13 10.23 -11.40
N VAL A 133 9.07 10.88 -10.73
CA VAL A 133 8.82 12.02 -9.85
C VAL A 133 9.66 13.21 -10.30
N PRO A 134 9.31 14.46 -9.92
CA PRO A 134 10.24 15.58 -10.06
C PRO A 134 11.54 15.32 -9.31
N ASP A 135 12.62 15.87 -9.82
CA ASP A 135 13.96 15.80 -9.20
C ASP A 135 14.44 14.38 -8.92
N MET A 136 14.20 13.46 -9.87
CA MET A 136 14.48 12.03 -9.73
C MET A 136 15.88 11.72 -9.21
N GLU A 137 16.93 12.36 -9.72
CA GLU A 137 18.31 12.05 -9.32
C GLU A 137 18.58 12.38 -7.86
N SER A 138 18.05 13.49 -7.36
CA SER A 138 18.21 13.87 -5.94
C SER A 138 17.43 12.96 -5.00
N ARG A 139 16.37 12.29 -5.51
CA ARG A 139 15.43 11.50 -4.71
C ARG A 139 15.62 9.99 -4.87
N ARG A 140 16.24 9.54 -5.96
CA ARG A 140 16.46 8.11 -6.25
C ARG A 140 17.93 7.73 -6.39
N GLY A 141 18.83 8.73 -6.43
CA GLY A 141 20.27 8.52 -6.68
C GLY A 141 20.62 8.56 -8.17
N PRO A 142 21.85 8.16 -8.52
CA PRO A 142 22.36 8.21 -9.89
C PRO A 142 21.49 7.40 -10.87
N LYS A 143 21.25 7.95 -12.05
CA LYS A 143 20.32 7.35 -13.04
C LYS A 143 20.74 5.96 -13.49
N GLU A 144 22.00 5.66 -13.55
CA GLU A 144 22.56 4.35 -13.92
C GLU A 144 22.25 3.25 -12.91
N GLU A 145 21.91 3.60 -11.67
CA GLU A 145 21.53 2.67 -10.63
C GLU A 145 20.02 2.37 -10.60
N TRP A 146 19.20 3.20 -11.27
CA TRP A 146 17.75 3.04 -11.23
C TRP A 146 17.29 1.70 -11.78
N GLY A 147 16.22 1.20 -11.19
CA GLY A 147 15.55 -0.02 -11.66
C GLY A 147 14.44 -0.45 -10.72
N ILE A 148 13.82 -1.55 -11.08
CA ILE A 148 12.60 -2.07 -10.43
C ILE A 148 12.79 -3.50 -9.91
N THR A 149 14.01 -4.04 -10.03
CA THR A 149 14.37 -5.40 -9.65
C THR A 149 15.37 -5.41 -8.50
N GLU A 150 15.75 -6.59 -8.05
CA GLU A 150 16.72 -6.79 -6.98
C GLU A 150 18.06 -6.09 -7.29
N GLY A 151 18.68 -5.52 -6.28
CA GLY A 151 19.99 -4.86 -6.38
C GLY A 151 19.96 -3.47 -7.05
N LYS A 152 18.80 -2.97 -7.47
CA LYS A 152 18.65 -1.64 -8.09
C LYS A 152 18.15 -0.59 -7.10
N ALA A 153 18.41 0.68 -7.39
CA ALA A 153 17.83 1.81 -6.67
C ALA A 153 16.33 1.90 -6.97
N ARG A 154 15.52 1.37 -6.05
CA ARG A 154 14.06 1.27 -6.17
C ARG A 154 13.32 2.27 -5.32
N ARG A 155 13.97 2.79 -4.26
CA ARG A 155 13.41 3.79 -3.36
C ARG A 155 13.48 5.17 -3.98
N ILE A 156 12.39 5.93 -3.87
CA ILE A 156 12.29 7.33 -4.20
C ILE A 156 11.86 8.06 -2.94
N ILE A 157 12.77 8.82 -2.32
CA ILE A 157 12.50 9.50 -1.06
C ILE A 157 11.40 10.54 -1.21
N ASN A 158 10.66 10.78 -0.13
CA ASN A 158 9.58 11.75 -0.08
C ASN A 158 10.06 13.21 -0.19
N LEU A 159 9.14 14.17 -0.20
CA LEU A 159 9.44 15.59 -0.35
C LEU A 159 9.77 16.29 0.97
N THR A 160 9.32 15.73 2.09
CA THR A 160 9.42 16.37 3.40
C THR A 160 9.40 15.35 4.53
N ASP A 161 10.20 15.60 5.56
CA ASP A 161 10.25 14.84 6.78
C ASP A 161 9.35 15.47 7.85
N GLY A 162 9.00 14.69 8.88
CA GLY A 162 8.34 15.21 10.07
C GLY A 162 6.82 15.37 9.95
N SER A 163 6.18 14.91 8.88
CA SER A 163 4.71 14.92 8.73
C SER A 163 4.01 13.89 9.62
N GLU A 164 4.75 12.92 10.16
CA GLU A 164 4.21 11.90 11.06
C GLU A 164 4.02 12.46 12.48
N LYS A 165 2.97 11.99 13.14
CA LYS A 165 2.75 12.24 14.57
C LYS A 165 3.68 11.40 15.43
N PRO A 166 3.84 11.77 16.72
CA PRO A 166 4.58 10.96 17.67
C PRO A 166 4.17 9.50 17.68
N LEU A 167 5.13 8.62 18.00
CA LEU A 167 4.91 7.18 18.07
C LEU A 167 3.73 6.83 18.97
N GLY A 168 2.86 5.93 18.52
CA GLY A 168 1.63 5.53 19.20
C GLY A 168 0.41 6.36 18.83
N GLU A 169 0.59 7.53 18.24
CA GLU A 169 -0.52 8.34 17.75
C GLU A 169 -1.00 7.91 16.36
N TRP A 170 -2.27 8.19 16.07
CA TRP A 170 -2.89 7.85 14.80
C TRP A 170 -2.48 8.83 13.69
N ASN A 171 -1.87 8.30 12.64
CA ASN A 171 -1.57 9.01 11.41
C ASN A 171 -2.66 8.77 10.36
N GLU A 172 -2.89 9.75 9.51
CA GLU A 172 -3.71 9.62 8.31
C GLU A 172 -2.82 9.72 7.07
N MET A 173 -2.84 8.67 6.26
CA MET A 173 -2.24 8.65 4.94
C MET A 173 -3.35 8.69 3.89
N VAL A 174 -3.28 9.63 2.95
CA VAL A 174 -4.19 9.72 1.81
C VAL A 174 -3.38 9.49 0.54
N ILE A 175 -3.82 8.54 -0.28
CA ILE A 175 -3.18 8.19 -1.54
C ILE A 175 -4.21 8.40 -2.65
N GLU A 176 -3.94 9.28 -3.59
CA GLU A 176 -4.73 9.44 -4.80
C GLU A 176 -4.02 8.80 -5.98
N CYS A 177 -4.74 7.89 -6.65
CA CYS A 177 -4.30 7.26 -7.89
C CYS A 177 -5.30 7.67 -8.98
N LEU A 178 -4.86 8.45 -9.94
CA LEU A 178 -5.68 8.83 -11.11
C LEU A 178 -4.88 8.62 -12.38
N GLU A 179 -5.36 7.72 -13.23
CA GLU A 179 -4.62 7.27 -14.42
C GLU A 179 -3.21 6.82 -14.02
N ASP A 180 -2.16 7.45 -14.56
CA ASP A 180 -0.77 7.14 -14.27
C ASP A 180 -0.13 8.04 -13.20
N THR A 181 -0.92 8.79 -12.46
CA THR A 181 -0.47 9.72 -11.42
C THR A 181 -0.81 9.23 -10.03
N VAL A 182 0.16 9.30 -9.13
CA VAL A 182 0.00 8.99 -7.70
C VAL A 182 0.42 10.18 -6.86
N LYS A 183 -0.45 10.63 -5.94
CA LYS A 183 -0.16 11.67 -4.93
C LYS A 183 -0.37 11.11 -3.54
N VAL A 184 0.48 11.52 -2.60
CA VAL A 184 0.45 11.02 -1.22
C VAL A 184 0.51 12.18 -0.23
N TRP A 185 -0.39 12.17 0.73
CA TRP A 185 -0.39 13.06 1.89
C TRP A 185 -0.27 12.27 3.18
N VAL A 186 0.45 12.81 4.14
CA VAL A 186 0.52 12.31 5.52
C VAL A 186 0.10 13.45 6.46
N ASN A 187 -0.94 13.24 7.24
CA ASN A 187 -1.53 14.22 8.16
C ASN A 187 -1.82 15.60 7.53
N GLY A 188 -2.15 15.60 6.23
CA GLY A 188 -2.47 16.81 5.45
C GLY A 188 -1.32 17.38 4.64
N ASP A 189 -0.08 17.03 4.92
CA ASP A 189 1.09 17.47 4.16
C ASP A 189 1.24 16.63 2.90
N LEU A 190 1.43 17.26 1.75
CA LEU A 190 1.80 16.57 0.50
C LEU A 190 3.24 16.08 0.62
N VAL A 191 3.40 14.78 0.86
CA VAL A 191 4.72 14.17 1.08
C VAL A 191 5.32 13.55 -0.17
N ASN A 192 4.50 13.21 -1.17
CA ASN A 192 5.03 12.68 -2.43
C ASN A 192 4.02 12.83 -3.57
N TYR A 193 4.55 12.92 -4.80
CA TYR A 193 3.76 12.74 -6.00
C TYR A 193 4.63 12.27 -7.17
N GLY A 194 4.02 11.48 -8.04
CA GLY A 194 4.65 10.97 -9.24
C GLY A 194 3.64 10.79 -10.37
N TYR A 195 4.15 10.61 -11.57
CA TYR A 195 3.41 10.45 -12.82
C TYR A 195 4.10 9.42 -13.71
N LYS A 196 3.47 9.01 -14.81
CA LYS A 196 3.96 7.92 -15.67
C LYS A 196 4.18 6.62 -14.90
N ALA A 197 3.31 6.35 -13.92
CA ALA A 197 3.29 5.06 -13.28
C ALA A 197 3.00 3.96 -14.33
N THR A 198 3.78 2.89 -14.29
CA THR A 198 3.64 1.78 -15.27
C THR A 198 2.39 0.93 -15.00
N ALA A 199 1.85 0.97 -13.77
CA ALA A 199 0.56 0.39 -13.41
C ALA A 199 -0.45 1.48 -13.09
N THR A 200 -1.68 1.34 -13.62
CA THR A 200 -2.78 2.31 -13.44
C THR A 200 -4.00 1.71 -12.76
N SER A 201 -3.94 0.43 -12.41
CA SER A 201 -4.97 -0.32 -11.67
C SER A 201 -4.37 -1.56 -11.05
N GLY A 202 -4.99 -2.06 -10.00
CA GLY A 202 -4.58 -3.28 -9.32
C GLY A 202 -5.25 -3.42 -7.97
N GLN A 203 -4.83 -4.43 -7.23
CA GLN A 203 -5.26 -4.67 -5.85
C GLN A 203 -4.56 -3.67 -4.91
N ILE A 204 -5.08 -3.54 -3.70
CA ILE A 204 -4.45 -2.79 -2.61
C ILE A 204 -3.96 -3.80 -1.59
N ALA A 205 -2.74 -3.60 -1.09
CA ALA A 205 -2.21 -4.46 -0.05
C ALA A 205 -1.64 -3.65 1.12
N VAL A 206 -1.65 -4.26 2.31
CA VAL A 206 -0.92 -3.79 3.50
C VAL A 206 0.08 -4.84 3.93
N GLN A 207 1.21 -4.41 4.47
CA GLN A 207 2.32 -5.30 4.77
C GLN A 207 2.32 -5.80 6.20
N ALA A 208 2.93 -6.99 6.38
CA ALA A 208 3.53 -7.43 7.63
C ALA A 208 5.05 -7.45 7.40
N GLU A 209 5.77 -6.46 7.94
CA GLU A 209 7.20 -6.28 7.66
C GLU A 209 8.00 -5.82 8.88
N GLY A 210 7.96 -6.64 9.93
CA GLY A 210 8.84 -6.54 11.08
C GLY A 210 8.33 -5.69 12.24
N ALA A 211 7.25 -4.93 12.09
CA ALA A 211 6.65 -4.14 13.18
C ALA A 211 5.15 -4.36 13.28
N GLU A 212 4.63 -4.28 14.51
CA GLU A 212 3.18 -4.29 14.71
C GLU A 212 2.58 -2.94 14.33
N VAL A 213 1.60 -2.98 13.41
CA VAL A 213 0.86 -1.81 12.94
C VAL A 213 -0.63 -2.06 13.06
N GLU A 214 -1.33 -1.09 13.60
CA GLU A 214 -2.79 -1.08 13.68
C GLU A 214 -3.36 -0.15 12.61
N PHE A 215 -4.42 -0.61 11.94
CA PHE A 215 -5.19 0.15 10.95
C PHE A 215 -6.62 0.31 11.47
N ARG A 216 -7.04 1.54 11.73
CA ARG A 216 -8.41 1.84 12.17
C ARG A 216 -9.36 1.96 11.01
N ARG A 217 -8.88 2.50 9.89
CA ARG A 217 -9.67 2.82 8.71
C ARG A 217 -8.87 2.56 7.45
N ILE A 218 -9.46 1.84 6.51
CA ILE A 218 -8.98 1.71 5.14
C ILE A 218 -10.22 1.91 4.27
N GLU A 219 -10.33 3.08 3.66
CA GLU A 219 -11.51 3.51 2.89
C GLU A 219 -11.11 4.04 1.52
N LEU A 220 -11.95 3.81 0.54
CA LEU A 220 -11.71 4.15 -0.86
C LEU A 220 -12.88 4.92 -1.44
N GLU A 221 -12.57 6.01 -2.15
CA GLU A 221 -13.53 6.80 -2.94
C GLU A 221 -13.09 6.82 -4.41
N PRO A 222 -13.99 6.67 -5.38
CA PRO A 222 -13.68 6.93 -6.78
C PRO A 222 -13.41 8.42 -7.00
N ILE A 223 -12.41 8.75 -7.82
CA ILE A 223 -12.11 10.13 -8.18
C ILE A 223 -12.02 10.31 -9.68
N SER A 224 -12.36 11.53 -10.15
CA SER A 224 -12.22 11.97 -11.53
C SER A 224 -11.21 13.14 -11.67
N ARG A 225 -10.73 13.66 -10.55
CA ARG A 225 -9.69 14.71 -10.48
C ARG A 225 -8.84 14.55 -9.22
N LEU A 226 -7.59 14.96 -9.32
CA LEU A 226 -6.69 15.00 -8.17
C LEU A 226 -6.95 16.23 -7.29
N ARG A 227 -6.68 16.11 -6.00
CA ARG A 227 -6.63 17.24 -5.07
C ARG A 227 -5.53 18.23 -5.54
N GLN A 228 -5.84 19.51 -5.45
CA GLN A 228 -4.89 20.60 -5.69
C GLN A 228 -3.92 20.77 -4.54
#